data_d7d0a3b3468235abf61a853a98e7ca76
#
_entry.id   d7d0a3b3468235abf61a853a98e7ca76
#
_cell.length_a   1.000
_cell.length_b   1.000
_cell.length_c   1.000
_cell.angle_alpha   90.00
_cell.angle_beta   90.00
_cell.angle_gamma   90.00
#
_symmetry.space_group_name_H-M   'P 1'
#
loop_
_entity.id
_entity.type
_entity.pdbx_description
1 polymer ?
#
loop_
_entity_poly.entity_id
_entity_poly.type
_entity_poly.pdbx_seq_one_letter_code
_entity_poly.pdbx_strand_id
1 'polypeptide(L)'
;MKTNCKSVLVVDDDRAILRTFSRILQRAGFSTETAENGKEALEKIQSRTFDSALIDVVLGDSNGLDLLPKIEESSPKTVKIIITGTDSIEKRNEACKNGADAYLTKPVNPETLLNVFQEKLNCI
;
A
#
# COMPACT_ATOMS: atom_id res chain seq x y z
N MET A 1 4.73 -28.10 5.37
CA MET A 1 3.84 -27.11 4.92
C MET A 1 4.47 -25.77 4.68
N LYS A 2 4.16 -25.22 3.59
CA LYS A 2 4.77 -24.03 3.23
C LYS A 2 3.89 -22.83 3.46
N THR A 3 4.39 -21.84 4.06
CA THR A 3 3.64 -20.63 4.20
C THR A 3 3.85 -19.76 2.99
N ASN A 4 2.77 -19.28 2.45
CA ASN A 4 2.85 -18.32 1.38
C ASN A 4 2.89 -16.94 1.96
N CYS A 5 4.10 -16.49 2.22
CA CYS A 5 4.31 -15.18 2.77
C CYS A 5 4.14 -14.13 1.67
N LYS A 6 3.05 -13.39 1.74
CA LYS A 6 2.80 -12.33 0.78
C LYS A 6 3.64 -11.12 1.13
N SER A 7 4.09 -10.40 0.12
CA SER A 7 4.96 -9.24 0.31
C SER A 7 4.19 -7.93 0.14
N VAL A 8 4.50 -6.97 0.99
CA VAL A 8 3.84 -5.67 1.00
C VAL A 8 4.89 -4.57 1.02
N LEU A 9 4.74 -3.60 0.13
CA LEU A 9 5.53 -2.37 0.19
C LEU A 9 4.68 -1.30 0.85
N VAL A 10 5.16 -0.74 1.97
CA VAL A 10 4.45 0.31 2.69
C VAL A 10 5.09 1.64 2.35
N VAL A 11 4.31 2.58 1.82
CA VAL A 11 4.81 3.86 1.34
C VAL A 11 4.17 5.00 2.12
N ASP A 12 4.97 5.72 2.91
CA ASP A 12 4.49 6.83 3.74
C ASP A 12 5.72 7.64 4.13
N ASP A 13 5.60 8.97 4.18
CA ASP A 13 6.73 9.81 4.56
C ASP A 13 6.90 9.91 6.08
N ASP A 14 5.98 9.37 6.85
CA ASP A 14 6.07 9.35 8.31
C ASP A 14 6.67 8.01 8.76
N ARG A 15 7.88 8.06 9.30
CA ARG A 15 8.60 6.85 9.69
C ARG A 15 7.88 6.09 10.81
N ALA A 16 7.20 6.79 11.70
CA ALA A 16 6.45 6.12 12.77
C ALA A 16 5.31 5.29 12.18
N ILE A 17 4.64 5.83 11.17
CA ILE A 17 3.56 5.11 10.51
C ILE A 17 4.12 3.90 9.76
N LEU A 18 5.24 4.06 9.09
CA LEU A 18 5.88 2.94 8.41
C LEU A 18 6.18 1.79 9.38
N ARG A 19 6.75 2.12 10.54
CA ARG A 19 7.06 1.10 11.54
C ARG A 19 5.79 0.43 12.08
N THR A 20 4.77 1.23 12.33
CA THR A 20 3.53 0.71 12.90
C THR A 20 2.83 -0.25 11.93
N PHE A 21 2.67 0.17 10.67
CA PHE A 21 2.02 -0.69 9.68
C PHE A 21 2.86 -1.93 9.39
N SER A 22 4.18 -1.77 9.30
CA SER A 22 5.05 -2.91 9.05
C SER A 22 4.92 -3.94 10.16
N ARG A 23 4.89 -3.49 11.41
CA ARG A 23 4.77 -4.40 12.55
C ARG A 23 3.44 -5.14 12.53
N ILE A 24 2.35 -4.43 12.25
CA ILE A 24 1.04 -5.05 12.18
C ILE A 24 1.01 -6.14 11.10
N LEU A 25 1.53 -5.81 9.92
CA LEU A 25 1.52 -6.74 8.80
C LEU A 25 2.45 -7.92 9.04
N GLN A 26 3.65 -7.67 9.61
CA GLN A 26 4.58 -8.75 9.90
C GLN A 26 4.01 -9.74 10.90
N ARG A 27 3.32 -9.24 11.91
CA ARG A 27 2.69 -10.12 12.90
C ARG A 27 1.60 -10.98 12.29
N ALA A 28 1.02 -10.53 11.20
CA ALA A 28 0.00 -11.30 10.50
C ALA A 28 0.59 -12.23 9.43
N GLY A 29 1.91 -12.27 9.31
CA GLY A 29 2.57 -13.18 8.40
C GLY A 29 3.02 -12.59 7.08
N PHE A 30 2.88 -11.28 6.90
CA PHE A 30 3.33 -10.63 5.67
C PHE A 30 4.80 -10.28 5.75
N SER A 31 5.47 -10.30 4.60
CA SER A 31 6.82 -9.78 4.47
C SER A 31 6.72 -8.32 4.03
N THR A 32 7.38 -7.42 4.74
CA THR A 32 7.21 -5.98 4.44
C THR A 32 8.52 -5.31 4.09
N GLU A 33 8.43 -4.32 3.21
CA GLU A 33 9.47 -3.33 3.00
C GLU A 33 8.82 -1.96 3.03
N THR A 34 9.63 -0.93 3.22
CA THR A 34 9.10 0.43 3.36
C THR A 34 9.76 1.35 2.34
N ALA A 35 9.04 2.41 1.99
CA ALA A 35 9.56 3.48 1.17
C ALA A 35 9.05 4.79 1.75
N GLU A 36 9.91 5.81 1.83
CA GLU A 36 9.57 7.07 2.47
C GLU A 36 9.04 8.11 1.49
N ASN A 37 9.14 7.85 0.20
CA ASN A 37 8.68 8.79 -0.82
C ASN A 37 8.38 8.04 -2.10
N GLY A 38 7.85 8.76 -3.08
CA GLY A 38 7.43 8.15 -4.34
C GLY A 38 8.60 7.62 -5.15
N LYS A 39 9.72 8.32 -5.14
CA LYS A 39 10.89 7.88 -5.88
C LYS A 39 11.40 6.55 -5.37
N GLU A 40 11.54 6.44 -4.06
CA GLU A 40 11.99 5.20 -3.44
C GLU A 40 11.02 4.05 -3.71
N ALA A 41 9.72 4.35 -3.64
CA ALA A 41 8.69 3.35 -3.91
C ALA A 41 8.81 2.79 -5.32
N LEU A 42 8.98 3.66 -6.30
CA LEU A 42 9.11 3.22 -7.68
C LEU A 42 10.37 2.43 -7.93
N GLU A 43 11.46 2.83 -7.30
CA GLU A 43 12.72 2.09 -7.41
C GLU A 43 12.54 0.66 -6.91
N LYS A 44 11.85 0.50 -5.80
CA LYS A 44 11.63 -0.83 -5.24
C LYS A 44 10.67 -1.66 -6.06
N ILE A 45 9.60 -1.05 -6.56
CA ILE A 45 8.64 -1.74 -7.41
C ILE A 45 9.31 -2.24 -8.70
N GLN A 46 10.24 -1.46 -9.23
CA GLN A 46 10.93 -1.83 -10.46
C GLN A 46 11.98 -2.91 -10.23
N SER A 47 12.54 -2.98 -9.03
CA SER A 47 13.62 -3.92 -8.74
C SER A 47 13.13 -5.27 -8.24
N ARG A 48 11.90 -5.36 -7.75
CA ARG A 48 11.36 -6.62 -7.27
C ARG A 48 9.84 -6.57 -7.28
N THR A 49 9.23 -7.75 -7.22
CA THR A 49 7.78 -7.89 -7.26
C THR A 49 7.22 -7.88 -5.84
N PHE A 50 6.17 -7.11 -5.64
CA PHE A 50 5.40 -7.10 -4.39
C PHE A 50 3.98 -7.57 -4.68
N ASP A 51 3.41 -8.32 -3.74
CA ASP A 51 2.02 -8.74 -3.87
C ASP A 51 1.07 -7.56 -3.70
N SER A 52 1.45 -6.59 -2.86
CA SER A 52 0.64 -5.39 -2.67
C SER A 52 1.50 -4.20 -2.30
N ALA A 53 0.91 -3.03 -2.41
CA ALA A 53 1.52 -1.78 -1.97
C ALA A 53 0.47 -0.98 -1.20
N LEU A 54 0.83 -0.51 -0.01
CA LEU A 54 -0.01 0.36 0.80
C LEU A 54 0.56 1.76 0.70
N ILE A 55 -0.17 2.68 0.09
CA ILE A 55 0.38 3.96 -0.33
C ILE A 55 -0.41 5.12 0.26
N ASP A 56 0.30 6.00 0.98
CA ASP A 56 -0.29 7.24 1.45
C ASP A 56 -0.47 8.20 0.27
N VAL A 57 -1.59 8.90 0.23
CA VAL A 57 -1.85 9.90 -0.80
C VAL A 57 -0.85 11.05 -0.71
N VAL A 58 -0.53 11.49 0.52
CA VAL A 58 0.37 12.62 0.71
C VAL A 58 1.77 12.13 0.99
N LEU A 59 2.65 12.26 0.01
CA LEU A 59 4.06 11.94 0.16
C LEU A 59 4.84 13.24 -0.01
N GLY A 60 5.97 13.35 0.67
CA GLY A 60 6.71 14.59 0.68
C GLY A 60 7.12 15.09 -0.69
N ASP A 61 7.45 14.17 -1.60
CA ASP A 61 7.93 14.51 -2.93
C ASP A 61 6.86 14.43 -4.02
N SER A 62 5.69 13.85 -3.71
CA SER A 62 4.70 13.60 -4.74
C SER A 62 3.36 13.22 -4.12
N ASN A 63 2.38 13.05 -5.00
CA ASN A 63 1.06 12.58 -4.62
C ASN A 63 1.03 11.07 -4.83
N GLY A 64 0.64 10.33 -3.79
CA GLY A 64 0.59 8.87 -3.88
C GLY A 64 -0.31 8.35 -5.00
N LEU A 65 -1.36 9.11 -5.36
CA LEU A 65 -2.23 8.70 -6.45
C LEU A 65 -1.50 8.66 -7.78
N ASP A 66 -0.46 9.47 -7.95
CA ASP A 66 0.31 9.50 -9.19
C ASP A 66 1.18 8.25 -9.34
N LEU A 67 1.40 7.52 -8.27
CA LEU A 67 2.14 6.26 -8.34
C LEU A 67 1.31 5.13 -8.94
N LEU A 68 -0.01 5.22 -8.82
CA LEU A 68 -0.88 4.12 -9.21
C LEU A 68 -0.70 3.69 -10.66
N PRO A 69 -0.76 4.61 -11.65
CA PRO A 69 -0.58 4.19 -13.02
C PRO A 69 0.84 3.69 -13.30
N LYS A 70 1.83 4.21 -12.58
CA LYS A 70 3.21 3.75 -12.76
C LYS A 70 3.40 2.34 -12.21
N ILE A 71 2.74 2.03 -11.09
CA ILE A 71 2.79 0.68 -10.54
C ILE A 71 2.02 -0.27 -11.46
N GLU A 72 0.90 0.17 -11.98
CA GLU A 72 0.12 -0.64 -12.91
C GLU A 72 0.95 -1.02 -14.13
N GLU A 73 1.73 -0.08 -14.64
CA GLU A 73 2.58 -0.31 -15.80
C GLU A 73 3.71 -1.28 -15.49
N SER A 74 4.38 -1.08 -14.34
CA SER A 74 5.55 -1.89 -13.98
C SER A 74 5.18 -3.25 -13.39
N SER A 75 4.06 -3.31 -12.68
CA SER A 75 3.70 -4.51 -11.92
C SER A 75 2.18 -4.61 -11.81
N PRO A 76 1.53 -4.98 -12.92
CA PRO A 76 0.05 -4.97 -12.97
C PRO A 76 -0.62 -5.90 -11.98
N LYS A 77 0.10 -6.90 -11.48
CA LYS A 77 -0.51 -7.84 -10.51
C LYS A 77 -0.41 -7.36 -9.08
N THR A 78 0.34 -6.29 -8.82
CA THR A 78 0.44 -5.75 -7.46
C THR A 78 -0.87 -5.09 -7.07
N VAL A 79 -1.45 -5.54 -5.96
CA VAL A 79 -2.67 -4.95 -5.42
C VAL A 79 -2.32 -3.59 -4.82
N LYS A 80 -3.05 -2.56 -5.22
CA LYS A 80 -2.75 -1.18 -4.81
C LYS A 80 -3.79 -0.69 -3.83
N ILE A 81 -3.36 -0.41 -2.61
CA ILE A 81 -4.23 0.03 -1.53
C ILE A 81 -3.83 1.44 -1.13
N ILE A 82 -4.75 2.38 -1.27
CA ILE A 82 -4.51 3.78 -0.94
C ILE A 82 -5.00 4.06 0.48
N ILE A 83 -4.21 4.84 1.22
CA ILE A 83 -4.61 5.30 2.54
C ILE A 83 -4.41 6.81 2.61
N THR A 84 -5.36 7.52 3.22
CA THR A 84 -5.31 8.97 3.29
C THR A 84 -5.87 9.48 4.61
N GLY A 85 -5.35 10.60 5.07
CA GLY A 85 -5.89 11.27 6.25
C GLY A 85 -7.11 12.10 5.96
N THR A 86 -7.39 12.37 4.69
CA THR A 86 -8.53 13.18 4.30
C THR A 86 -9.43 12.40 3.37
N ASP A 87 -10.61 12.06 3.85
CA ASP A 87 -11.58 11.33 3.04
C ASP A 87 -12.43 12.31 2.26
N SER A 88 -12.60 12.05 0.97
CA SER A 88 -13.50 12.81 0.12
C SER A 88 -13.93 11.93 -1.05
N ILE A 89 -15.13 12.22 -1.56
CA ILE A 89 -15.65 11.48 -2.71
C ILE A 89 -14.74 11.70 -3.92
N GLU A 90 -14.22 12.91 -4.06
CA GLU A 90 -13.35 13.25 -5.18
C GLU A 90 -12.08 12.43 -5.15
N LYS A 91 -11.46 12.29 -3.98
CA LYS A 91 -10.23 11.51 -3.84
C LYS A 91 -10.48 10.03 -4.05
N ARG A 92 -11.62 9.52 -3.56
CA ARG A 92 -11.97 8.13 -3.78
C ARG A 92 -12.17 7.84 -5.26
N ASN A 93 -12.86 8.74 -5.96
CA ASN A 93 -13.09 8.57 -7.38
C ASN A 93 -11.79 8.63 -8.15
N GLU A 94 -10.91 9.54 -7.78
CA GLU A 94 -9.61 9.67 -8.44
C GLU A 94 -8.76 8.43 -8.21
N ALA A 95 -8.74 7.92 -6.99
CA ALA A 95 -7.99 6.71 -6.68
C ALA A 95 -8.50 5.53 -7.49
N CYS A 96 -9.82 5.35 -7.52
CA CYS A 96 -10.45 4.27 -8.26
C CYS A 96 -10.14 4.37 -9.75
N LYS A 97 -10.23 5.58 -10.29
CA LYS A 97 -9.97 5.84 -11.70
C LYS A 97 -8.53 5.53 -12.08
N ASN A 98 -7.59 5.71 -11.14
CA ASN A 98 -6.18 5.45 -11.38
C ASN A 98 -5.77 4.02 -11.03
N GLY A 99 -6.72 3.18 -10.67
CA GLY A 99 -6.45 1.75 -10.50
C GLY A 99 -6.24 1.28 -9.08
N ALA A 100 -6.67 2.06 -8.08
CA ALA A 100 -6.60 1.59 -6.69
C ALA A 100 -7.58 0.44 -6.50
N ASP A 101 -7.11 -0.60 -5.83
CA ASP A 101 -7.94 -1.77 -5.54
C ASP A 101 -8.69 -1.62 -4.22
N ALA A 102 -8.21 -0.74 -3.35
CA ALA A 102 -8.88 -0.43 -2.09
C ALA A 102 -8.50 0.96 -1.62
N TYR A 103 -9.32 1.54 -0.75
CA TYR A 103 -9.13 2.89 -0.27
C TYR A 103 -9.46 2.92 1.22
N LEU A 104 -8.51 3.37 2.03
CA LEU A 104 -8.67 3.43 3.48
C LEU A 104 -8.47 4.86 3.96
N THR A 105 -9.10 5.19 5.10
CA THR A 105 -8.99 6.51 5.71
C THR A 105 -8.31 6.39 7.05
N LYS A 106 -7.32 7.25 7.32
CA LYS A 106 -6.66 7.31 8.63
C LYS A 106 -7.60 7.98 9.64
N PRO A 107 -7.55 7.59 10.88
CA PRO A 107 -6.75 6.50 11.42
C PRO A 107 -7.41 5.16 11.11
N VAL A 108 -6.61 4.18 10.75
CA VAL A 108 -7.12 2.86 10.46
C VAL A 108 -6.66 1.92 11.57
N ASN A 109 -7.58 1.12 12.11
CA ASN A 109 -7.20 0.19 13.16
C ASN A 109 -6.61 -1.08 12.54
N PRO A 110 -5.82 -1.85 13.32
CA PRO A 110 -5.16 -3.03 12.78
C PRO A 110 -6.11 -4.06 12.19
N GLU A 111 -7.27 -4.23 12.79
CA GLU A 111 -8.23 -5.22 12.30
C GLU A 111 -8.74 -4.85 10.91
N THR A 112 -9.10 -3.59 10.72
CA THR A 112 -9.58 -3.12 9.42
C THR A 112 -8.49 -3.25 8.36
N LEU A 113 -7.26 -2.87 8.72
CA LEU A 113 -6.14 -2.98 7.80
C LEU A 113 -5.92 -4.42 7.37
N LEU A 114 -5.87 -5.34 8.33
CA LEU A 114 -5.63 -6.75 8.02
C LEU A 114 -6.76 -7.36 7.22
N ASN A 115 -8.00 -6.96 7.50
CA ASN A 115 -9.14 -7.47 6.74
C ASN A 115 -9.05 -7.11 5.27
N VAL A 116 -8.64 -5.88 4.97
CA VAL A 116 -8.50 -5.45 3.59
C VAL A 116 -7.41 -6.26 2.88
N PHE A 117 -6.27 -6.46 3.54
CA PHE A 117 -5.20 -7.25 2.93
C PHE A 117 -5.61 -8.69 2.73
N GLN A 118 -6.28 -9.29 3.69
CA GLN A 118 -6.73 -10.67 3.57
C GLN A 118 -7.73 -10.82 2.44
N GLU A 119 -8.66 -9.90 2.34
CA GLU A 119 -9.66 -9.93 1.30
C GLU A 119 -9.05 -9.76 -0.08
N LYS A 120 -8.19 -8.74 -0.24
CA LYS A 120 -7.65 -8.42 -1.56
C LYS A 120 -6.59 -9.38 -2.03
N LEU A 121 -5.87 -10.01 -1.12
CA LEU A 121 -4.80 -10.94 -1.47
C LEU A 121 -5.21 -12.41 -1.32
N ASN A 122 -6.45 -12.66 -0.93
CA ASN A 122 -6.92 -14.02 -0.70
C ASN A 122 -6.05 -14.77 0.30
N CYS A 123 -5.62 -14.07 1.34
CA CYS A 123 -4.85 -14.68 2.41
C CYS A 123 -5.78 -15.17 3.50
N ILE A 124 -5.47 -16.31 4.06
CA ILE A 124 -6.26 -16.85 5.16
C ILE A 124 -5.41 -16.98 6.40
#